data_701ec882eedca76319a8cb54bf78db38
#
_entry.id   701ec882eedca76319a8cb54bf78db38
#
_cell.length_a   1.000
_cell.length_b   1.000
_cell.length_c   1.000
_cell.angle_alpha   90.00
_cell.angle_beta   90.00
_cell.angle_gamma   90.00
#
_symmetry.space_group_name_H-M   'P 1'
#
loop_
_entity.id
_entity.type
_entity.pdbx_description
1 polymer ?
#
loop_
_entity_poly.entity_id
_entity_poly.type
_entity_poly.pdbx_seq_one_letter_code
_entity_poly.pdbx_strand_id
1 'polypeptide(L)'
;MKNHLHNFFSKIIRRNPAVLPRKSKAQSLTEFAITLPVLFILLSGVVEYGFALNYYLSLLDATREAARFYSNSDPFLRDTNRNIVGDNTLFYGGAAGVLVRNLDPTLDEDFKDDPYVGRIIPLNPATDEVII
;
A
#
# COMPACT_ATOMS: atom_id res chain seq x y z
N MET A 1 -58.13 64.18 -6.01
CA MET A 1 -56.74 64.12 -5.50
C MET A 1 -56.37 62.87 -4.73
N LYS A 2 -57.29 62.05 -4.24
CA LYS A 2 -56.98 60.82 -3.46
C LYS A 2 -56.45 59.61 -4.29
N ASN A 3 -56.79 59.52 -5.55
CA ASN A 3 -56.44 58.32 -6.36
C ASN A 3 -55.02 58.34 -6.93
N HIS A 4 -54.33 59.49 -6.99
CA HIS A 4 -52.96 59.55 -7.48
C HIS A 4 -51.92 59.09 -6.46
N LEU A 5 -52.17 59.25 -5.18
CA LEU A 5 -51.26 58.81 -4.11
C LEU A 5 -51.28 57.27 -3.95
N HIS A 6 -52.49 56.68 -4.09
CA HIS A 6 -52.62 55.23 -3.98
C HIS A 6 -51.81 54.46 -5.07
N ASN A 7 -51.79 54.99 -6.30
CA ASN A 7 -51.05 54.38 -7.40
C ASN A 7 -49.54 54.63 -7.29
N PHE A 8 -49.12 55.67 -6.61
CA PHE A 8 -47.72 55.96 -6.38
C PHE A 8 -47.07 54.98 -5.35
N PHE A 9 -47.82 54.72 -4.25
CA PHE A 9 -47.35 53.78 -3.22
C PHE A 9 -47.44 52.36 -3.66
N SER A 10 -48.34 51.91 -4.49
CA SER A 10 -48.40 50.55 -5.02
C SER A 10 -47.23 50.23 -5.98
N LYS A 11 -46.66 51.26 -6.61
CA LYS A 11 -45.50 51.11 -7.50
C LYS A 11 -44.14 51.00 -6.75
N ILE A 12 -44.09 51.58 -5.54
CA ILE A 12 -42.91 51.52 -4.68
C ILE A 12 -42.84 50.20 -3.92
N ILE A 13 -43.96 49.54 -3.66
CA ILE A 13 -44.06 48.28 -2.89
C ILE A 13 -43.89 47.03 -3.82
N ARG A 14 -43.78 47.19 -5.13
CA ARG A 14 -43.25 46.09 -5.95
C ARG A 14 -41.77 45.92 -5.64
N ARG A 15 -41.49 45.40 -4.43
CA ARG A 15 -40.20 44.78 -4.15
C ARG A 15 -39.97 43.75 -5.24
N ASN A 16 -38.99 43.99 -6.05
CA ASN A 16 -38.44 42.94 -6.89
C ASN A 16 -38.33 41.64 -6.06
N PRO A 17 -38.87 40.51 -6.53
CA PRO A 17 -38.66 39.27 -5.85
C PRO A 17 -37.15 39.14 -5.70
N ALA A 18 -36.72 39.03 -4.45
CA ALA A 18 -35.31 38.87 -4.11
C ALA A 18 -34.74 37.84 -5.07
N VAL A 19 -33.89 38.30 -5.96
CA VAL A 19 -33.06 37.40 -6.78
C VAL A 19 -32.27 36.65 -5.76
N LEU A 20 -32.75 35.45 -5.40
CA LEU A 20 -31.98 34.54 -4.56
C LEU A 20 -30.57 34.44 -5.19
N PRO A 21 -29.53 34.70 -4.43
CA PRO A 21 -28.18 34.63 -5.00
C PRO A 21 -28.06 33.24 -5.61
N ARG A 22 -27.99 33.14 -6.93
CA ARG A 22 -27.57 31.92 -7.60
C ARG A 22 -26.23 31.60 -6.99
N LYS A 23 -26.20 30.60 -6.07
CA LYS A 23 -24.92 30.00 -5.64
C LYS A 23 -24.15 29.78 -6.91
N SER A 24 -23.12 30.57 -7.12
CA SER A 24 -22.44 30.61 -8.40
C SER A 24 -21.83 29.21 -8.58
N LYS A 25 -22.11 28.54 -9.71
CA LYS A 25 -21.50 27.25 -10.07
C LYS A 25 -19.97 27.33 -10.00
N ALA A 26 -19.41 28.52 -10.13
CA ALA A 26 -18.01 28.84 -9.95
C ALA A 26 -17.51 28.62 -8.51
N GLN A 27 -18.30 28.91 -7.48
CA GLN A 27 -17.88 28.70 -6.09
C GLN A 27 -17.74 27.21 -5.77
N SER A 28 -18.70 26.39 -6.19
CA SER A 28 -18.61 24.92 -5.99
C SER A 28 -17.43 24.31 -6.73
N LEU A 29 -17.10 24.84 -7.91
CA LEU A 29 -15.95 24.38 -8.69
C LEU A 29 -14.63 24.76 -8.03
N THR A 30 -14.56 25.94 -7.41
CA THR A 30 -13.38 26.38 -6.65
C THR A 30 -13.18 25.53 -5.39
N GLU A 31 -14.27 25.25 -4.64
CA GLU A 31 -14.23 24.36 -3.46
C GLU A 31 -13.77 22.95 -3.84
N PHE A 32 -14.29 22.43 -4.95
CA PHE A 32 -13.87 21.13 -5.47
C PHE A 32 -12.39 21.13 -5.89
N ALA A 33 -11.93 22.18 -6.58
CA ALA A 33 -10.54 22.31 -7.02
C ALA A 33 -9.54 22.35 -5.85
N ILE A 34 -9.92 22.86 -4.69
CA ILE A 34 -9.08 22.85 -3.48
C ILE A 34 -9.16 21.51 -2.76
N THR A 35 -10.32 20.89 -2.73
CA THR A 35 -10.53 19.61 -2.02
C THR A 35 -9.90 18.44 -2.77
N LEU A 36 -9.89 18.47 -4.08
CA LEU A 36 -9.42 17.38 -4.93
C LEU A 36 -7.92 17.02 -4.69
N PRO A 37 -6.97 17.96 -4.61
CA PRO A 37 -5.58 17.64 -4.28
C PRO A 37 -5.43 16.96 -2.91
N VAL A 38 -6.17 17.42 -1.91
CA VAL A 38 -6.16 16.82 -0.56
C VAL A 38 -6.65 15.37 -0.62
N LEU A 39 -7.74 15.13 -1.37
CA LEU A 39 -8.27 13.79 -1.57
C LEU A 39 -7.25 12.87 -2.27
N PHE A 40 -6.53 13.36 -3.28
CA PHE A 40 -5.50 12.59 -3.95
C PHE A 40 -4.33 12.24 -3.04
N ILE A 41 -3.89 13.15 -2.18
CA ILE A 41 -2.81 12.87 -1.20
C ILE A 41 -3.27 11.78 -0.22
N LEU A 42 -4.49 11.86 0.29
CA LEU A 42 -5.05 10.85 1.18
C LEU A 42 -5.16 9.48 0.49
N LEU A 43 -5.66 9.46 -0.74
CA LEU A 43 -5.79 8.24 -1.53
C LEU A 43 -4.43 7.61 -1.82
N SER A 44 -3.43 8.42 -2.20
CA SER A 44 -2.06 7.96 -2.41
C SER A 44 -1.48 7.32 -1.15
N GLY A 45 -1.68 7.94 0.03
CA GLY A 45 -1.24 7.39 1.30
C GLY A 45 -1.88 6.04 1.63
N VAL A 46 -3.17 5.86 1.35
CA VAL A 46 -3.87 4.58 1.56
C VAL A 46 -3.31 3.48 0.64
N VAL A 47 -3.07 3.81 -0.63
CA VAL A 47 -2.49 2.87 -1.61
C VAL A 47 -1.08 2.46 -1.20
N GLU A 48 -0.23 3.42 -0.83
CA GLU A 48 1.15 3.18 -0.40
C GLU A 48 1.21 2.32 0.87
N TYR A 49 0.34 2.62 1.84
CA TYR A 49 0.21 1.79 3.05
C TYR A 49 -0.27 0.38 2.72
N GLY A 50 -1.19 0.22 1.78
CA GLY A 50 -1.67 -1.09 1.33
C GLY A 50 -0.54 -1.94 0.73
N PHE A 51 0.32 -1.36 -0.09
CA PHE A 51 1.50 -2.06 -0.62
C PHE A 51 2.50 -2.41 0.49
N ALA A 52 2.80 -1.48 1.39
CA ALA A 52 3.71 -1.74 2.51
C ALA A 52 3.21 -2.88 3.40
N LEU A 53 1.91 -2.92 3.69
CA LEU A 53 1.29 -3.99 4.47
C LEU A 53 1.36 -5.34 3.73
N ASN A 54 1.10 -5.35 2.43
CA ASN A 54 1.19 -6.56 1.62
C ASN A 54 2.62 -7.13 1.64
N TYR A 55 3.63 -6.30 1.45
CA TYR A 55 5.03 -6.73 1.54
C TYR A 55 5.40 -7.25 2.92
N TYR A 56 4.96 -6.57 3.98
CA TYR A 56 5.18 -7.02 5.35
C TYR A 56 4.58 -8.41 5.63
N LEU A 57 3.35 -8.65 5.19
CA LEU A 57 2.69 -9.94 5.37
C LEU A 57 3.40 -11.04 4.57
N SER A 58 3.82 -10.75 3.34
CA SER A 58 4.57 -11.71 2.51
C SER A 58 5.91 -12.08 3.13
N LEU A 59 6.65 -11.11 3.68
CA LEU A 59 7.88 -11.36 4.43
C LEU A 59 7.63 -12.23 5.67
N LEU A 60 6.56 -11.96 6.39
CA LEU A 60 6.21 -12.71 7.59
C LEU A 60 5.85 -14.17 7.25
N ASP A 61 5.12 -14.39 6.16
CA ASP A 61 4.74 -15.73 5.70
C ASP A 61 5.96 -16.51 5.18
N ALA A 62 6.85 -15.86 4.41
CA ALA A 62 8.08 -16.47 3.94
C ALA A 62 9.00 -16.87 5.10
N THR A 63 9.15 -16.04 6.13
CA THR A 63 9.94 -16.37 7.33
C THR A 63 9.34 -17.51 8.13
N ARG A 64 8.03 -17.55 8.26
CA ARG A 64 7.33 -18.67 8.94
C ARG A 64 7.50 -19.98 8.20
N GLU A 65 7.41 -19.96 6.87
CA GLU A 65 7.60 -21.16 6.06
C GLU A 65 9.04 -21.66 6.12
N ALA A 66 10.03 -20.78 6.03
CA ALA A 66 11.44 -21.13 6.22
C ALA A 66 11.69 -21.74 7.61
N ALA A 67 11.17 -21.12 8.67
CA ALA A 67 11.29 -21.62 10.03
C ALA A 67 10.62 -22.99 10.19
N ARG A 68 9.44 -23.20 9.61
CA ARG A 68 8.73 -24.48 9.64
C ARG A 68 9.51 -25.58 8.92
N PHE A 69 10.06 -25.27 7.73
CA PHE A 69 10.78 -26.24 6.93
C PHE A 69 12.04 -26.73 7.65
N TYR A 70 12.77 -25.82 8.30
CA TYR A 70 14.01 -26.13 8.99
C TYR A 70 13.85 -26.45 10.48
N SER A 71 12.64 -26.42 11.03
CA SER A 71 12.39 -26.67 12.46
C SER A 71 12.83 -28.04 12.97
N ASN A 72 12.96 -29.03 12.07
CA ASN A 72 13.41 -30.40 12.39
C ASN A 72 14.86 -30.67 12.01
N SER A 73 15.60 -29.64 11.55
CA SER A 73 17.00 -29.76 11.15
C SER A 73 17.92 -29.21 12.24
N ASP A 74 19.12 -29.77 12.38
CA ASP A 74 20.09 -29.28 13.37
C ASP A 74 20.89 -28.10 12.80
N PRO A 75 20.83 -26.92 13.43
CA PRO A 75 21.58 -25.73 13.00
C PRO A 75 23.07 -25.85 13.27
N PHE A 76 23.52 -26.88 14.01
CA PHE A 76 24.88 -27.06 14.39
C PHE A 76 25.50 -28.31 13.75
N LEU A 77 26.76 -28.21 13.39
CA LEU A 77 27.57 -29.38 13.06
C LEU A 77 27.99 -30.09 14.34
N ARG A 78 27.84 -31.41 14.37
CA ARG A 78 28.23 -32.23 15.52
C ARG A 78 29.27 -33.25 15.13
N ASP A 79 30.18 -33.52 16.07
CA ASP A 79 31.14 -34.61 15.96
C ASP A 79 30.47 -35.98 16.24
N THR A 80 31.28 -37.04 16.12
CA THR A 80 30.85 -38.42 16.45
C THR A 80 30.38 -38.60 17.91
N ASN A 81 30.83 -37.74 18.81
CA ASN A 81 30.42 -37.71 20.22
C ASN A 81 29.26 -36.77 20.51
N ARG A 82 28.62 -36.21 19.45
CA ARG A 82 27.51 -35.26 19.52
C ARG A 82 27.87 -33.89 20.10
N ASN A 83 29.15 -33.54 20.21
CA ASN A 83 29.57 -32.20 20.59
C ASN A 83 29.40 -31.23 19.42
N ILE A 84 29.01 -29.99 19.72
CA ILE A 84 28.94 -28.91 18.71
C ILE A 84 30.38 -28.53 18.31
N VAL A 85 30.66 -28.60 17.02
CA VAL A 85 31.99 -28.27 16.45
C VAL A 85 31.92 -27.04 15.55
N GLY A 86 30.71 -26.55 15.23
CA GLY A 86 30.51 -25.35 14.43
C GLY A 86 29.05 -25.19 13.98
N ASP A 87 28.84 -24.15 13.22
CA ASP A 87 27.52 -23.85 12.63
C ASP A 87 27.31 -24.66 11.33
N ASN A 88 26.10 -25.11 11.12
CA ASN A 88 25.74 -25.82 9.90
C ASN A 88 25.38 -24.82 8.79
N THR A 89 26.34 -24.49 7.95
CA THR A 89 26.13 -23.54 6.84
C THR A 89 25.07 -24.00 5.85
N LEU A 90 24.84 -25.32 5.71
CA LEU A 90 23.79 -25.88 4.87
C LEU A 90 22.39 -25.59 5.45
N PHE A 91 22.26 -25.59 6.78
CA PHE A 91 21.02 -25.19 7.46
C PHE A 91 20.70 -23.72 7.19
N TYR A 92 21.64 -22.82 7.44
CA TYR A 92 21.40 -21.38 7.28
C TYR A 92 21.23 -21.00 5.81
N GLY A 93 22.07 -21.53 4.92
CA GLY A 93 21.96 -21.30 3.49
C GLY A 93 20.65 -21.83 2.91
N GLY A 94 20.21 -23.00 3.37
CA GLY A 94 18.95 -23.58 2.96
C GLY A 94 17.73 -22.80 3.49
N ALA A 95 17.74 -22.33 4.73
CA ALA A 95 16.69 -21.49 5.29
C ALA A 95 16.57 -20.16 4.52
N ALA A 96 17.70 -19.52 4.21
CA ALA A 96 17.75 -18.35 3.36
C ALA A 96 17.18 -18.63 1.95
N GLY A 97 17.56 -19.77 1.35
CA GLY A 97 17.07 -20.21 0.04
C GLY A 97 15.54 -20.38 -0.01
N VAL A 98 14.94 -21.00 1.03
CA VAL A 98 13.47 -21.13 1.12
C VAL A 98 12.81 -19.76 1.22
N LEU A 99 13.37 -18.84 2.01
CA LEU A 99 12.85 -17.50 2.16
C LEU A 99 12.88 -16.73 0.83
N VAL A 100 14.03 -16.74 0.16
CA VAL A 100 14.24 -16.09 -1.15
C VAL A 100 13.27 -16.66 -2.19
N ARG A 101 13.13 -17.99 -2.26
CA ARG A 101 12.22 -18.65 -3.21
C ARG A 101 10.76 -18.30 -2.98
N ASN A 102 10.33 -18.11 -1.73
CA ASN A 102 8.96 -17.70 -1.42
C ASN A 102 8.69 -16.24 -1.77
N LEU A 103 9.69 -15.36 -1.71
CA LEU A 103 9.54 -13.94 -2.03
C LEU A 103 9.71 -13.66 -3.52
N ASP A 104 10.73 -14.24 -4.12
CA ASP A 104 11.05 -14.10 -5.55
C ASP A 104 11.46 -15.45 -6.15
N PRO A 105 10.49 -16.28 -6.52
CA PRO A 105 10.78 -17.58 -7.11
C PRO A 105 11.52 -17.50 -8.46
N THR A 106 11.56 -16.35 -9.12
CA THR A 106 12.28 -16.18 -10.38
C THR A 106 13.81 -16.16 -10.20
N LEU A 107 14.32 -16.13 -8.97
CA LEU A 107 15.73 -16.29 -8.66
C LEU A 107 16.13 -17.78 -8.61
N ASP A 108 15.18 -18.70 -8.56
CA ASP A 108 15.42 -20.14 -8.67
C ASP A 108 15.50 -20.51 -10.17
N GLU A 109 16.53 -21.28 -10.54
CA GLU A 109 16.75 -21.70 -11.93
C GLU A 109 15.57 -22.50 -12.49
N ASP A 110 14.86 -23.25 -11.65
CA ASP A 110 13.71 -24.07 -12.04
C ASP A 110 12.49 -23.22 -12.45
N PHE A 111 12.39 -21.98 -11.98
CA PHE A 111 11.23 -21.10 -12.20
C PHE A 111 11.56 -19.82 -12.96
N LYS A 112 12.82 -19.60 -13.29
CA LYS A 112 13.33 -18.37 -13.89
C LYS A 112 12.60 -17.94 -15.17
N ASP A 113 12.24 -18.91 -16.00
CA ASP A 113 11.63 -18.69 -17.30
C ASP A 113 10.12 -19.05 -17.32
N ASP A 114 9.52 -19.34 -16.17
CA ASP A 114 8.10 -19.68 -16.09
C ASP A 114 7.24 -18.40 -16.14
N PRO A 115 6.43 -18.19 -17.20
CA PRO A 115 5.61 -17.00 -17.35
C PRO A 115 4.45 -16.91 -16.33
N TYR A 116 4.16 -17.98 -15.61
CA TYR A 116 3.09 -18.05 -14.61
C TYR A 116 3.58 -17.80 -13.17
N VAL A 117 4.89 -17.75 -12.98
CA VAL A 117 5.50 -17.48 -11.68
C VAL A 117 5.72 -15.98 -11.52
N GLY A 118 4.97 -15.38 -10.60
CA GLY A 118 5.08 -13.96 -10.27
C GLY A 118 6.00 -13.70 -9.09
N ARG A 119 6.68 -12.57 -9.12
CA ARG A 119 7.45 -12.07 -7.97
C ARG A 119 6.47 -11.45 -6.96
N ILE A 120 6.55 -11.86 -5.71
CA ILE A 120 5.81 -11.23 -4.61
C ILE A 120 6.57 -9.98 -4.18
N ILE A 121 7.87 -10.14 -3.93
CA ILE A 121 8.81 -9.05 -3.65
C ILE A 121 10.01 -9.26 -4.57
N PRO A 122 10.27 -8.35 -5.53
CA PRO A 122 11.44 -8.47 -6.37
C PRO A 122 12.70 -8.25 -5.53
N LEU A 123 13.55 -9.28 -5.45
CA LEU A 123 14.80 -9.23 -4.71
C LEU A 123 15.96 -8.91 -5.66
N ASN A 124 16.89 -8.10 -5.19
CA ASN A 124 18.13 -7.82 -5.89
C ASN A 124 19.29 -8.54 -5.17
N PRO A 125 19.80 -9.67 -5.71
CA PRO A 125 20.84 -10.46 -5.05
C PRO A 125 22.18 -9.72 -4.85
N ALA A 126 22.33 -8.54 -5.48
CA ALA A 126 23.53 -7.71 -5.30
C ALA A 126 23.43 -6.72 -4.13
N THR A 127 22.22 -6.41 -3.66
CA THR A 127 21.99 -5.37 -2.63
C THR A 127 21.17 -5.85 -1.44
N ASP A 128 20.38 -6.91 -1.64
CA ASP A 128 19.49 -7.40 -0.60
C ASP A 128 20.16 -8.57 0.14
N GLU A 129 20.12 -8.53 1.45
CA GLU A 129 20.73 -9.52 2.32
C GLU A 129 19.67 -10.21 3.19
N VAL A 130 19.84 -11.52 3.38
CA VAL A 130 19.11 -12.29 4.38
C VAL A 130 20.00 -12.52 5.58
N ILE A 131 19.67 -11.89 6.70
CA ILE A 131 20.39 -12.07 7.97
C ILE A 131 19.63 -13.11 8.80
N ILE A 132 20.28 -14.22 9.13
CA ILE A 132 19.73 -15.35 9.89
C ILE A 132 20.49 -15.49 11.21
#